data_30c70d348424fa998b005f49c52f8d26
#
_entry.id   30c70d348424fa998b005f49c52f8d26
#
_cell.length_a   1.000
_cell.length_b   1.000
_cell.length_c   1.000
_cell.angle_alpha   90.00
_cell.angle_beta   90.00
_cell.angle_gamma   90.00
#
_symmetry.space_group_name_H-M   'P 1'
#
loop_
_entity.id
_entity.type
_entity.pdbx_description
1 polymer ?
#
loop_
_entity_poly.entity_id
_entity_poly.type
_entity_poly.pdbx_seq_one_letter_code
_entity_poly.pdbx_strand_id
1 'polypeptide(L)'
;MSYARQTALAFVIVMAAILVSALATRAQENPYHVVEGWPTLPSNIKWGAVISADADPKGNIWAFHRAQPPILEFDRSGKLLKSFGTDMFVQPHGMTIAPDGNIWVTDAQGKGGKGHQIFKLSPDGKVLMTLGKAGVAGEGPDVFNGPTDVVVAPDGDIFISDGHDPESNGRVVKFSKDGKFIKAWGKHGSGPGEFITPHSIAMDSRGRIFVGDRGNSRIQIFDQDGRFLDQWKQFGRPSGVYIDKKDNIYVADSQSNAKQNPGFKRGIYIGSAKDGKVTAMLPFVEPDPNSNNNAGIEGITADALGNVYGGQTTGMILHKYAKGAVTSKLTSGAAY
;
A
#
# COMPACT_ATOMS: atom_id res chain seq x y z
N MET A 1 -22.99 -44.99 -48.19
CA MET A 1 -21.64 -44.51 -47.76
C MET A 1 -21.63 -43.08 -47.14
N SER A 2 -22.76 -42.54 -46.73
CA SER A 2 -22.86 -41.13 -46.27
C SER A 2 -22.92 -40.93 -44.75
N TYR A 3 -23.47 -41.86 -44.00
CA TYR A 3 -23.66 -41.69 -42.53
C TYR A 3 -22.40 -41.90 -41.69
N ALA A 4 -21.50 -42.80 -42.10
CA ALA A 4 -20.26 -43.08 -41.34
C ALA A 4 -19.21 -41.97 -41.40
N ARG A 5 -19.23 -41.12 -42.44
CA ARG A 5 -18.31 -39.99 -42.54
C ARG A 5 -18.76 -38.76 -41.76
N GLN A 6 -20.05 -38.55 -41.55
CA GLN A 6 -20.59 -37.46 -40.77
C GLN A 6 -20.42 -37.66 -39.27
N THR A 7 -20.53 -38.88 -38.78
CA THR A 7 -20.31 -39.20 -37.36
C THR A 7 -18.83 -39.14 -36.97
N ALA A 8 -17.92 -39.51 -37.85
CA ALA A 8 -16.47 -39.37 -37.57
C ALA A 8 -16.00 -37.91 -37.49
N LEU A 9 -16.56 -37.01 -38.33
CA LEU A 9 -16.23 -35.62 -38.33
C LEU A 9 -16.77 -34.87 -37.09
N ALA A 10 -17.98 -35.25 -36.64
CA ALA A 10 -18.56 -34.69 -35.42
C ALA A 10 -17.76 -35.08 -34.15
N PHE A 11 -17.26 -36.32 -34.08
CA PHE A 11 -16.45 -36.82 -32.97
C PHE A 11 -15.06 -36.14 -32.90
N VAL A 12 -14.44 -35.85 -34.05
CA VAL A 12 -13.14 -35.13 -34.09
C VAL A 12 -13.28 -33.66 -33.68
N ILE A 13 -14.38 -32.99 -34.06
CA ILE A 13 -14.65 -31.62 -33.67
C ILE A 13 -14.94 -31.48 -32.17
N VAL A 14 -15.68 -32.41 -31.60
CA VAL A 14 -15.98 -32.45 -30.14
C VAL A 14 -14.72 -32.75 -29.32
N MET A 15 -13.86 -33.66 -29.77
CA MET A 15 -12.58 -33.94 -29.11
C MET A 15 -11.62 -32.80 -29.22
N ALA A 16 -11.57 -32.08 -30.35
CA ALA A 16 -10.74 -30.85 -30.50
C ALA A 16 -11.24 -29.70 -29.62
N ALA A 17 -12.57 -29.53 -29.46
CA ALA A 17 -13.15 -28.51 -28.59
C ALA A 17 -12.90 -28.81 -27.11
N ILE A 18 -12.90 -30.09 -26.68
CA ILE A 18 -12.56 -30.48 -25.31
C ILE A 18 -11.08 -30.33 -25.01
N LEU A 19 -10.19 -30.59 -25.99
CA LEU A 19 -8.75 -30.32 -25.81
C LEU A 19 -8.42 -28.83 -25.74
N VAL A 20 -9.10 -27.96 -26.48
CA VAL A 20 -8.91 -26.52 -26.45
C VAL A 20 -9.45 -25.93 -25.14
N SER A 21 -10.55 -26.47 -24.60
CA SER A 21 -11.07 -26.01 -23.29
C SER A 21 -10.23 -26.51 -22.10
N ALA A 22 -9.51 -27.63 -22.22
CA ALA A 22 -8.61 -28.14 -21.18
C ALA A 22 -7.26 -27.36 -21.11
N LEU A 23 -6.91 -26.60 -22.14
CA LEU A 23 -5.71 -25.75 -22.17
C LEU A 23 -5.95 -24.34 -21.57
N ALA A 24 -7.18 -23.97 -21.24
CA ALA A 24 -7.55 -22.61 -20.83
C ALA A 24 -7.63 -22.39 -19.31
N THR A 25 -7.34 -23.39 -18.48
CA THR A 25 -7.37 -23.22 -17.01
C THR A 25 -6.10 -23.71 -16.31
N ARG A 26 -4.94 -23.28 -16.78
CA ARG A 26 -3.84 -23.12 -15.84
C ARG A 26 -4.20 -21.92 -14.99
N ALA A 27 -4.63 -22.14 -13.75
CA ALA A 27 -4.62 -21.09 -12.73
C ALA A 27 -3.24 -20.44 -12.82
N GLN A 28 -3.21 -19.13 -13.05
CA GLN A 28 -1.94 -18.39 -13.10
C GLN A 28 -1.30 -18.61 -11.73
N GLU A 29 -0.22 -19.41 -11.69
CA GLU A 29 0.48 -19.66 -10.44
C GLU A 29 0.86 -18.33 -9.83
N ASN A 30 0.59 -18.15 -8.53
CA ASN A 30 0.99 -16.96 -7.81
C ASN A 30 2.53 -16.81 -7.91
N PRO A 31 3.06 -15.78 -8.58
CA PRO A 31 4.49 -15.65 -8.79
C PRO A 31 5.25 -15.22 -7.53
N TYR A 32 4.60 -15.18 -6.38
CA TYR A 32 5.17 -14.68 -5.12
C TYR A 32 5.14 -15.76 -4.04
N HIS A 33 6.15 -15.75 -3.19
CA HIS A 33 6.22 -16.56 -1.97
C HIS A 33 6.71 -15.73 -0.79
N VAL A 34 6.25 -16.06 0.41
CA VAL A 34 6.70 -15.42 1.66
C VAL A 34 8.15 -15.80 1.94
N VAL A 35 8.96 -14.83 2.32
CA VAL A 35 10.33 -15.05 2.80
C VAL A 35 10.31 -15.12 4.32
N GLU A 36 10.41 -16.34 4.84
CA GLU A 36 10.40 -16.57 6.27
C GLU A 36 11.65 -15.98 6.96
N GLY A 37 11.46 -15.46 8.19
CA GLY A 37 12.53 -14.88 8.99
C GLY A 37 13.08 -13.54 8.50
N TRP A 38 12.40 -12.89 7.55
CA TRP A 38 12.73 -11.54 7.09
C TRP A 38 11.67 -10.54 7.56
N PRO A 39 12.05 -9.34 8.10
CA PRO A 39 13.39 -8.95 8.53
C PRO A 39 13.70 -9.44 9.95
N THR A 40 14.96 -9.32 10.38
CA THR A 40 15.38 -9.67 11.73
C THR A 40 15.53 -8.42 12.59
N LEU A 41 14.80 -8.38 13.71
CA LEU A 41 14.97 -7.34 14.73
C LEU A 41 15.97 -7.77 15.81
N PRO A 42 16.81 -6.85 16.33
CA PRO A 42 17.55 -7.09 17.54
C PRO A 42 16.63 -7.27 18.74
N SER A 43 17.08 -8.01 19.75
CA SER A 43 16.22 -8.43 20.90
C SER A 43 15.60 -7.28 21.72
N ASN A 44 16.22 -6.11 21.66
CA ASN A 44 15.74 -4.89 22.35
C ASN A 44 14.68 -4.09 21.58
N ILE A 45 14.38 -4.45 20.33
CA ILE A 45 13.33 -3.81 19.53
C ILE A 45 12.22 -4.82 19.27
N LYS A 46 10.98 -4.40 19.46
CA LYS A 46 9.79 -5.20 19.18
C LYS A 46 8.93 -4.50 18.15
N TRP A 47 8.32 -5.29 17.27
CA TRP A 47 7.32 -4.75 16.38
C TRP A 47 6.09 -4.22 17.14
N GLY A 48 5.59 -3.05 16.70
CA GLY A 48 4.20 -2.65 16.88
C GLY A 48 3.45 -2.85 15.56
N ALA A 49 2.23 -2.37 15.48
CA ALA A 49 1.46 -2.35 14.24
C ALA A 49 2.28 -1.68 13.14
N VAL A 50 2.64 -2.42 12.08
CA VAL A 50 3.40 -1.90 10.94
C VAL A 50 2.41 -1.28 9.97
N ILE A 51 2.41 0.06 9.94
CA ILE A 51 1.37 0.84 9.29
C ILE A 51 1.77 1.32 7.90
N SER A 52 3.08 1.52 7.67
CA SER A 52 3.61 1.92 6.36
C SER A 52 4.98 1.30 6.12
N ALA A 53 5.33 1.16 4.85
CA ALA A 53 6.65 0.74 4.40
C ALA A 53 6.96 1.41 3.06
N ASP A 54 8.25 1.71 2.82
CA ASP A 54 8.71 2.20 1.52
C ASP A 54 10.13 1.69 1.22
N ALA A 55 10.48 1.68 -0.07
CA ALA A 55 11.77 1.23 -0.56
C ALA A 55 12.59 2.41 -1.07
N ASP A 56 13.79 2.60 -0.54
CA ASP A 56 14.68 3.66 -0.99
C ASP A 56 15.36 3.30 -2.35
N PRO A 57 15.96 4.28 -3.04
CA PRO A 57 16.67 4.03 -4.30
C PRO A 57 17.86 3.06 -4.19
N LYS A 58 18.41 2.83 -2.99
CA LYS A 58 19.48 1.86 -2.74
C LYS A 58 18.93 0.44 -2.58
N GLY A 59 17.61 0.32 -2.42
CA GLY A 59 16.89 -0.93 -2.20
C GLY A 59 16.83 -1.35 -0.73
N ASN A 60 17.09 -0.44 0.20
CA ASN A 60 16.77 -0.63 1.60
C ASN A 60 15.25 -0.47 1.79
N ILE A 61 14.73 -1.16 2.78
CA ILE A 61 13.30 -1.12 3.12
C ILE A 61 13.13 -0.38 4.43
N TRP A 62 12.30 0.62 4.37
CA TRP A 62 11.92 1.43 5.52
C TRP A 62 10.56 0.98 6.04
N ALA A 63 10.41 0.91 7.35
CA ALA A 63 9.16 0.58 8.02
C ALA A 63 8.79 1.65 9.04
N PHE A 64 7.50 1.99 9.07
CA PHE A 64 6.92 2.89 10.06
C PHE A 64 5.89 2.11 10.87
N HIS A 65 6.13 2.00 12.18
CA HIS A 65 5.30 1.18 13.06
C HIS A 65 4.98 1.89 14.38
N ARG A 66 3.99 1.38 15.10
CA ARG A 66 3.45 1.99 16.33
C ARG A 66 4.13 1.51 17.62
N ALA A 67 5.40 1.09 17.55
CA ALA A 67 6.26 0.87 18.72
C ALA A 67 7.48 1.78 18.67
N GLN A 68 8.35 1.69 19.64
CA GLN A 68 9.53 2.54 19.77
C GLN A 68 10.82 1.73 19.49
N PRO A 69 11.76 2.29 18.74
CA PRO A 69 11.65 3.48 17.88
C PRO A 69 10.79 3.23 16.65
N PRO A 70 9.97 4.21 16.18
CA PRO A 70 8.92 3.95 15.18
C PRO A 70 9.41 3.85 13.72
N ILE A 71 10.58 4.39 13.40
CA ILE A 71 11.13 4.33 12.03
C ILE A 71 12.33 3.39 12.03
N LEU A 72 12.28 2.40 11.14
CA LEU A 72 13.30 1.36 10.99
C LEU A 72 13.77 1.28 9.54
N GLU A 73 15.09 1.19 9.30
CA GLU A 73 15.69 0.94 7.99
C GLU A 73 16.35 -0.43 7.97
N PHE A 74 16.02 -1.24 6.98
CA PHE A 74 16.60 -2.57 6.76
C PHE A 74 17.32 -2.63 5.42
N ASP A 75 18.43 -3.35 5.36
CA ASP A 75 19.03 -3.72 4.08
C ASP A 75 18.20 -4.82 3.38
N ARG A 76 18.58 -5.17 2.16
CA ARG A 76 17.89 -6.21 1.37
C ARG A 76 17.89 -7.59 2.03
N SER A 77 18.86 -7.87 2.91
CA SER A 77 18.93 -9.12 3.66
C SER A 77 17.97 -9.15 4.86
N GLY A 78 17.43 -7.99 5.25
CA GLY A 78 16.57 -7.81 6.42
C GLY A 78 17.33 -7.46 7.69
N LYS A 79 18.61 -7.10 7.61
CA LYS A 79 19.40 -6.60 8.73
C LYS A 79 19.01 -5.15 9.01
N LEU A 80 18.70 -4.84 10.28
CA LEU A 80 18.45 -3.48 10.72
C LEU A 80 19.71 -2.61 10.56
N LEU A 81 19.57 -1.49 9.86
CA LEU A 81 20.64 -0.51 9.65
C LEU A 81 20.48 0.70 10.57
N LYS A 82 19.24 1.23 10.69
CA LYS A 82 18.93 2.41 11.51
C LYS A 82 17.60 2.26 12.22
N SER A 83 17.45 3.00 13.31
CA SER A 83 16.18 3.16 14.02
C SER A 83 16.16 4.51 14.74
N PHE A 84 15.05 5.26 14.64
CA PHE A 84 14.91 6.56 15.26
C PHE A 84 13.44 7.02 15.40
N GLY A 85 13.24 8.23 15.93
CA GLY A 85 11.92 8.88 16.06
C GLY A 85 11.22 8.58 17.39
N THR A 86 11.94 8.06 18.40
CA THR A 86 11.36 7.78 19.73
C THR A 86 10.64 9.00 20.30
N ASP A 87 9.42 8.80 20.81
CA ASP A 87 8.52 9.82 21.38
C ASP A 87 8.14 10.98 20.43
N MET A 88 8.41 10.84 19.14
CA MET A 88 8.13 11.90 18.16
C MET A 88 6.65 11.95 17.77
N PHE A 89 5.98 10.82 17.70
CA PHE A 89 4.63 10.70 17.12
C PHE A 89 3.59 10.25 18.16
N VAL A 90 2.34 10.64 17.92
CA VAL A 90 1.16 10.15 18.64
C VAL A 90 0.63 8.89 17.98
N GLN A 91 0.39 8.96 16.67
CA GLN A 91 -0.10 7.85 15.86
C GLN A 91 0.62 7.82 14.50
N PRO A 92 1.77 7.15 14.43
CA PRO A 92 2.43 6.86 13.16
C PRO A 92 1.46 6.33 12.11
N HIS A 93 1.50 6.88 10.86
CA HIS A 93 0.59 6.43 9.80
C HIS A 93 1.28 6.30 8.44
N GLY A 94 1.28 7.27 7.55
CA GLY A 94 1.91 7.19 6.24
C GLY A 94 3.41 7.47 6.27
N MET A 95 4.16 6.85 5.37
CA MET A 95 5.58 7.11 5.14
C MET A 95 5.92 6.97 3.67
N THR A 96 6.66 7.94 3.12
CA THR A 96 7.17 7.93 1.75
C THR A 96 8.62 8.39 1.71
N ILE A 97 9.45 7.70 0.95
CA ILE A 97 10.81 8.14 0.61
C ILE A 97 10.73 8.98 -0.66
N ALA A 98 10.92 10.28 -0.51
CA ALA A 98 10.84 11.22 -1.63
C ALA A 98 12.01 11.04 -2.62
N PRO A 99 11.90 11.56 -3.85
CA PRO A 99 12.97 11.48 -4.85
C PRO A 99 14.32 12.05 -4.39
N ASP A 100 14.31 13.03 -3.47
CA ASP A 100 15.50 13.61 -2.85
C ASP A 100 16.13 12.75 -1.73
N GLY A 101 15.54 11.57 -1.45
CA GLY A 101 15.96 10.64 -0.42
C GLY A 101 15.53 11.01 0.99
N ASN A 102 14.81 12.11 1.19
CA ASN A 102 14.24 12.47 2.48
C ASN A 102 12.97 11.65 2.77
N ILE A 103 12.69 11.47 4.05
CA ILE A 103 11.58 10.68 4.54
C ILE A 103 10.44 11.61 4.90
N TRP A 104 9.27 11.36 4.34
CA TRP A 104 8.05 12.05 4.73
C TRP A 104 7.18 11.11 5.53
N VAL A 105 6.65 11.59 6.67
CA VAL A 105 5.79 10.79 7.55
C VAL A 105 4.62 11.60 8.05
N THR A 106 3.50 10.92 8.30
CA THR A 106 2.29 11.52 8.87
C THR A 106 2.05 11.03 10.29
N ASP A 107 1.52 11.91 11.14
CA ASP A 107 1.05 11.64 12.50
C ASP A 107 -0.44 11.92 12.59
N ALA A 108 -1.25 10.85 12.53
CA ALA A 108 -2.68 10.93 12.21
C ALA A 108 -3.57 11.41 13.35
N GLN A 109 -3.14 11.32 14.61
CA GLN A 109 -3.94 11.75 15.76
C GLN A 109 -3.21 12.77 16.62
N GLY A 110 -3.99 13.57 17.37
CA GLY A 110 -3.47 14.55 18.31
C GLY A 110 -3.61 14.12 19.78
N LYS A 111 -2.56 14.31 20.56
CA LYS A 111 -2.57 14.10 22.00
C LYS A 111 -1.45 14.87 22.69
N GLY A 112 -1.77 15.55 23.78
CA GLY A 112 -0.74 16.21 24.61
C GLY A 112 0.07 17.28 23.88
N GLY A 113 -0.55 18.03 22.96
CA GLY A 113 0.13 19.07 22.19
C GLY A 113 1.03 18.55 21.06
N LYS A 114 0.86 17.27 20.65
CA LYS A 114 1.55 16.63 19.51
C LYS A 114 0.52 16.06 18.52
N GLY A 115 0.99 15.74 17.32
CA GLY A 115 0.20 15.06 16.29
C GLY A 115 -0.58 15.97 15.37
N HIS A 116 -1.38 15.40 14.48
CA HIS A 116 -2.02 16.05 13.33
C HIS A 116 -1.02 16.81 12.45
N GLN A 117 0.17 16.22 12.26
CA GLN A 117 1.29 16.85 11.56
C GLN A 117 1.90 15.92 10.52
N ILE A 118 2.60 16.54 9.59
CA ILE A 118 3.45 15.85 8.62
C ILE A 118 4.89 16.35 8.81
N PHE A 119 5.84 15.41 8.78
CA PHE A 119 7.25 15.74 8.95
C PHE A 119 8.05 15.33 7.72
N LYS A 120 8.93 16.22 7.24
CA LYS A 120 10.05 15.89 6.37
C LYS A 120 11.27 15.63 7.23
N LEU A 121 11.86 14.45 7.13
CA LEU A 121 13.04 14.04 7.88
C LEU A 121 14.20 13.76 6.92
N SER A 122 15.42 14.06 7.37
CA SER A 122 16.60 13.52 6.69
C SER A 122 16.70 12.01 6.91
N PRO A 123 17.48 11.25 6.10
CA PRO A 123 17.71 9.83 6.32
C PRO A 123 18.34 9.47 7.68
N ASP A 124 18.82 10.47 8.43
CA ASP A 124 19.36 10.32 9.79
C ASP A 124 18.38 10.80 10.88
N GLY A 125 17.14 11.09 10.51
CA GLY A 125 16.05 11.42 11.44
C GLY A 125 15.98 12.89 11.87
N LYS A 126 16.77 13.80 11.27
CA LYS A 126 16.67 15.24 11.55
C LYS A 126 15.41 15.82 10.90
N VAL A 127 14.59 16.55 11.65
CA VAL A 127 13.43 17.28 11.13
C VAL A 127 13.90 18.41 10.22
N LEU A 128 13.47 18.39 8.97
CA LEU A 128 13.79 19.41 7.95
C LEU A 128 12.60 20.34 7.70
N MET A 129 11.36 19.82 7.82
CA MET A 129 10.13 20.58 7.66
C MET A 129 9.02 19.96 8.51
N THR A 130 8.09 20.78 8.95
CA THR A 130 6.86 20.36 9.63
C THR A 130 5.69 21.10 9.01
N LEU A 131 4.63 20.36 8.65
CA LEU A 131 3.34 20.90 8.22
C LEU A 131 2.30 20.55 9.28
N GLY A 132 1.37 21.46 9.50
CA GLY A 132 0.34 21.33 10.54
C GLY A 132 0.76 21.94 11.88
N LYS A 133 -0.24 22.24 12.72
CA LYS A 133 -0.05 22.74 14.09
C LYS A 133 -0.14 21.56 15.08
N ALA A 134 0.87 21.44 15.91
CA ALA A 134 1.00 20.34 16.85
C ALA A 134 -0.24 20.19 17.75
N GLY A 135 -0.89 19.04 17.69
CA GLY A 135 -2.09 18.71 18.48
C GLY A 135 -3.36 19.45 18.11
N VAL A 136 -3.37 20.21 16.99
CA VAL A 136 -4.54 21.00 16.55
C VAL A 136 -5.19 20.35 15.35
N ALA A 137 -6.38 19.78 15.55
CA ALA A 137 -7.21 19.24 14.47
C ALA A 137 -8.01 20.36 13.77
N GLY A 138 -8.21 20.27 12.44
CA GLY A 138 -9.05 21.21 11.71
C GLY A 138 -8.98 21.08 10.19
N GLU A 139 -9.72 21.92 9.48
CA GLU A 139 -9.80 21.95 8.01
C GLU A 139 -9.05 23.12 7.36
N GLY A 140 -8.39 23.95 8.15
CA GLY A 140 -7.66 25.12 7.64
C GLY A 140 -6.48 24.75 6.74
N PRO A 141 -5.84 25.74 6.11
CA PRO A 141 -4.71 25.53 5.21
C PRO A 141 -3.43 25.09 5.94
N ASP A 142 -3.35 25.29 7.26
CA ASP A 142 -2.20 25.02 8.12
C ASP A 142 -2.51 24.03 9.26
N VAL A 143 -3.62 23.30 9.17
CA VAL A 143 -4.02 22.26 10.14
C VAL A 143 -4.58 21.04 9.40
N PHE A 144 -4.55 19.89 10.06
CA PHE A 144 -5.07 18.62 9.56
C PHE A 144 -6.00 17.99 10.60
N ASN A 145 -6.87 17.08 10.15
CA ASN A 145 -7.66 16.25 11.04
C ASN A 145 -7.61 14.79 10.56
N GLY A 146 -6.56 14.08 10.96
CA GLY A 146 -6.30 12.70 10.55
C GLY A 146 -5.50 12.57 9.26
N PRO A 147 -4.32 13.22 9.12
CA PRO A 147 -3.50 13.05 7.92
C PRO A 147 -3.00 11.60 7.84
N THR A 148 -3.35 10.92 6.74
CA THR A 148 -3.13 9.49 6.60
C THR A 148 -1.85 9.17 5.84
N ASP A 149 -1.59 9.86 4.73
CA ASP A 149 -0.45 9.52 3.89
C ASP A 149 0.03 10.73 3.09
N VAL A 150 1.23 10.61 2.48
CA VAL A 150 1.88 11.71 1.77
C VAL A 150 2.62 11.20 0.55
N VAL A 151 2.52 11.90 -0.59
CA VAL A 151 3.33 11.66 -1.77
C VAL A 151 3.95 12.96 -2.26
N VAL A 152 5.18 12.89 -2.76
CA VAL A 152 5.94 14.03 -3.28
C VAL A 152 6.13 13.88 -4.77
N ALA A 153 5.69 14.88 -5.53
CA ALA A 153 5.85 14.93 -6.97
C ALA A 153 7.33 15.18 -7.38
N PRO A 154 7.71 14.88 -8.62
CA PRO A 154 9.08 15.12 -9.10
C PRO A 154 9.55 16.58 -9.03
N ASP A 155 8.64 17.55 -9.11
CA ASP A 155 8.89 18.99 -8.97
C ASP A 155 8.98 19.44 -7.50
N GLY A 156 8.65 18.55 -6.58
CA GLY A 156 8.70 18.75 -5.14
C GLY A 156 7.35 19.14 -4.50
N ASP A 157 6.28 19.31 -5.26
CA ASP A 157 4.95 19.55 -4.70
C ASP A 157 4.51 18.35 -3.84
N ILE A 158 3.84 18.64 -2.74
CA ILE A 158 3.50 17.69 -1.69
C ILE A 158 2.00 17.49 -1.66
N PHE A 159 1.54 16.25 -1.72
CA PHE A 159 0.13 15.89 -1.65
C PHE A 159 -0.11 15.01 -0.43
N ILE A 160 -1.12 15.37 0.37
CA ILE A 160 -1.44 14.72 1.64
C ILE A 160 -2.91 14.30 1.62
N SER A 161 -3.19 13.02 1.89
CA SER A 161 -4.54 12.57 2.21
C SER A 161 -4.84 12.85 3.68
N ASP A 162 -5.99 13.49 3.96
CA ASP A 162 -6.36 13.97 5.30
C ASP A 162 -7.78 13.54 5.64
N GLY A 163 -7.92 12.52 6.51
CA GLY A 163 -9.21 11.95 6.85
C GLY A 163 -9.18 10.50 7.33
N HIS A 164 -8.51 10.20 8.46
CA HIS A 164 -8.35 8.82 8.96
C HIS A 164 -9.65 8.19 9.46
N ASP A 165 -10.42 8.92 10.22
CA ASP A 165 -11.64 8.46 10.90
C ASP A 165 -12.89 9.04 10.23
N PRO A 166 -14.11 8.44 10.44
CA PRO A 166 -15.35 8.94 9.85
C PRO A 166 -15.67 10.40 10.18
N GLU A 167 -15.23 10.88 11.34
CA GLU A 167 -15.46 12.26 11.82
C GLU A 167 -14.31 13.22 11.46
N SER A 168 -13.27 12.71 10.79
CA SER A 168 -12.12 13.52 10.35
C SER A 168 -12.34 14.12 8.97
N ASN A 169 -11.34 14.84 8.45
CA ASN A 169 -11.45 15.46 7.13
C ASN A 169 -11.59 14.42 6.01
N GLY A 170 -12.25 14.80 4.92
CA GLY A 170 -12.37 13.95 3.72
C GLY A 170 -11.73 14.65 2.53
N ARG A 171 -10.41 14.90 2.55
CA ARG A 171 -9.77 15.76 1.55
C ARG A 171 -8.36 15.32 1.17
N VAL A 172 -7.87 15.91 0.08
CA VAL A 172 -6.45 15.96 -0.29
C VAL A 172 -5.97 17.40 -0.20
N VAL A 173 -4.77 17.60 0.34
CA VAL A 173 -4.17 18.93 0.49
C VAL A 173 -2.86 18.98 -0.29
N LYS A 174 -2.68 20.03 -1.08
CA LYS A 174 -1.48 20.29 -1.89
C LYS A 174 -0.68 21.44 -1.29
N PHE A 175 0.63 21.21 -1.11
CA PHE A 175 1.61 22.22 -0.73
C PHE A 175 2.71 22.28 -1.78
N SER A 176 3.38 23.45 -1.86
CA SER A 176 4.62 23.59 -2.62
C SER A 176 5.77 22.86 -1.92
N LYS A 177 6.86 22.63 -2.62
CA LYS A 177 8.12 22.09 -2.09
C LYS A 177 8.66 22.83 -0.86
N ASP A 178 8.29 24.10 -0.70
CA ASP A 178 8.69 24.95 0.42
C ASP A 178 7.67 24.95 1.57
N GLY A 179 6.67 24.06 1.52
CA GLY A 179 5.64 23.91 2.55
C GLY A 179 4.58 25.01 2.55
N LYS A 180 4.41 25.77 1.45
CA LYS A 180 3.34 26.76 1.32
C LYS A 180 2.08 26.08 0.81
N PHE A 181 0.96 26.30 1.48
CA PHE A 181 -0.36 25.83 1.03
C PHE A 181 -0.67 26.35 -0.38
N ILE A 182 -1.09 25.45 -1.25
CA ILE A 182 -1.55 25.78 -2.61
C ILE A 182 -3.06 25.66 -2.68
N LYS A 183 -3.59 24.48 -2.36
CA LYS A 183 -5.03 24.21 -2.42
C LYS A 183 -5.39 22.92 -1.66
N ALA A 184 -6.67 22.72 -1.44
CA ALA A 184 -7.24 21.46 -1.03
C ALA A 184 -8.45 21.14 -1.89
N TRP A 185 -8.76 19.85 -2.03
CA TRP A 185 -10.00 19.40 -2.67
C TRP A 185 -10.57 18.18 -1.97
N GLY A 186 -11.83 17.92 -2.22
CA GLY A 186 -12.58 16.87 -1.56
C GLY A 186 -13.40 17.37 -0.39
N LYS A 187 -14.35 16.57 -0.01
CA LYS A 187 -15.20 16.70 1.18
C LYS A 187 -15.71 15.33 1.57
N HIS A 188 -16.29 15.22 2.74
CA HIS A 188 -16.90 13.98 3.20
C HIS A 188 -18.08 13.56 2.30
N GLY A 189 -18.11 12.31 1.84
CA GLY A 189 -19.17 11.75 1.02
C GLY A 189 -18.73 10.60 0.11
N SER A 190 -19.62 10.20 -0.81
CA SER A 190 -19.44 9.03 -1.69
C SER A 190 -19.47 9.35 -3.20
N GLY A 191 -19.73 10.61 -3.57
CA GLY A 191 -19.66 11.06 -4.97
C GLY A 191 -18.24 11.14 -5.51
N PRO A 192 -18.06 11.41 -6.82
CA PRO A 192 -16.75 11.73 -7.39
C PRO A 192 -16.13 12.95 -6.71
N GLY A 193 -14.88 12.82 -6.26
CA GLY A 193 -14.19 13.88 -5.50
C GLY A 193 -14.61 14.02 -4.04
N GLU A 194 -15.51 13.16 -3.55
CA GLU A 194 -15.85 13.05 -2.13
C GLU A 194 -15.18 11.82 -1.53
N PHE A 195 -14.84 11.82 -0.23
CA PHE A 195 -14.11 10.77 0.42
C PHE A 195 -14.75 10.33 1.75
N ILE A 196 -14.65 9.03 2.04
CA ILE A 196 -14.83 8.48 3.38
C ILE A 196 -13.54 7.72 3.74
N THR A 197 -12.77 8.28 4.66
CA THR A 197 -11.46 7.75 5.03
C THR A 197 -10.51 7.64 3.83
N PRO A 198 -10.04 8.78 3.26
CA PRO A 198 -8.94 8.77 2.29
C PRO A 198 -7.67 8.32 3.02
N HIS A 199 -7.30 7.03 2.87
CA HIS A 199 -6.37 6.34 3.76
C HIS A 199 -4.94 6.25 3.21
N SER A 200 -4.77 6.37 1.92
CA SER A 200 -3.46 6.36 1.27
C SER A 200 -3.47 7.21 0.00
N ILE A 201 -2.29 7.62 -0.43
CA ILE A 201 -2.10 8.43 -1.63
C ILE A 201 -0.83 8.01 -2.37
N ALA A 202 -0.90 7.87 -3.69
CA ALA A 202 0.23 7.55 -4.54
C ALA A 202 0.19 8.37 -5.84
N MET A 203 1.30 8.39 -6.58
CA MET A 203 1.40 9.07 -7.87
C MET A 203 1.99 8.15 -8.92
N ASP A 204 1.44 8.17 -10.13
CA ASP A 204 2.01 7.44 -11.27
C ASP A 204 3.04 8.27 -12.05
N SER A 205 3.69 7.64 -13.05
CA SER A 205 4.70 8.30 -13.89
C SER A 205 4.18 9.48 -14.73
N ARG A 206 2.85 9.59 -14.87
CA ARG A 206 2.17 10.69 -15.57
C ARG A 206 1.76 11.83 -14.64
N GLY A 207 2.08 11.71 -13.35
CA GLY A 207 1.71 12.69 -12.33
C GLY A 207 0.25 12.64 -11.91
N ARG A 208 -0.49 11.55 -12.19
CA ARG A 208 -1.85 11.38 -11.67
C ARG A 208 -1.80 10.96 -10.21
N ILE A 209 -2.70 11.50 -9.43
CA ILE A 209 -2.86 11.25 -7.99
C ILE A 209 -3.88 10.14 -7.79
N PHE A 210 -3.51 9.08 -7.11
CA PHE A 210 -4.35 7.95 -6.74
C PHE A 210 -4.63 7.99 -5.25
N VAL A 211 -5.89 8.10 -4.86
CA VAL A 211 -6.31 8.17 -3.46
C VAL A 211 -7.09 6.92 -3.10
N GLY A 212 -6.60 6.19 -2.12
CA GLY A 212 -7.30 5.04 -1.53
C GLY A 212 -8.46 5.51 -0.65
N ASP A 213 -9.65 5.63 -1.21
CA ASP A 213 -10.88 6.02 -0.53
C ASP A 213 -11.49 4.79 0.15
N ARG A 214 -10.87 4.40 1.27
CA ARG A 214 -11.09 3.13 1.97
C ARG A 214 -12.54 2.95 2.39
N GLY A 215 -13.16 3.99 2.95
CA GLY A 215 -14.54 3.93 3.40
C GLY A 215 -15.54 3.63 2.28
N ASN A 216 -15.24 4.11 1.06
CA ASN A 216 -16.04 3.86 -0.14
C ASN A 216 -15.59 2.64 -0.96
N SER A 217 -14.57 1.88 -0.50
CA SER A 217 -14.02 0.69 -1.18
C SER A 217 -13.66 0.98 -2.64
N ARG A 218 -12.89 2.05 -2.87
CA ARG A 218 -12.45 2.46 -4.21
C ARG A 218 -11.12 3.20 -4.18
N ILE A 219 -10.46 3.29 -5.32
CA ILE A 219 -9.40 4.25 -5.60
C ILE A 219 -10.00 5.34 -6.46
N GLN A 220 -9.79 6.61 -6.12
CA GLN A 220 -10.12 7.74 -6.98
C GLN A 220 -8.85 8.33 -7.58
N ILE A 221 -8.93 8.77 -8.83
CA ILE A 221 -7.79 9.25 -9.63
C ILE A 221 -8.05 10.71 -10.01
N PHE A 222 -7.03 11.55 -9.77
CA PHE A 222 -7.08 12.98 -10.02
C PHE A 222 -5.86 13.44 -10.82
N ASP A 223 -5.95 14.59 -11.48
CA ASP A 223 -4.76 15.34 -11.84
C ASP A 223 -4.21 16.11 -10.64
N GLN A 224 -3.05 16.73 -10.79
CA GLN A 224 -2.40 17.48 -9.71
C GLN A 224 -3.12 18.78 -9.32
N ASP A 225 -4.12 19.18 -10.10
CA ASP A 225 -5.01 20.30 -9.80
C ASP A 225 -6.30 19.85 -9.08
N GLY A 226 -6.43 18.57 -8.77
CA GLY A 226 -7.56 18.01 -8.05
C GLY A 226 -8.79 17.78 -8.92
N ARG A 227 -8.65 17.82 -10.25
CA ARG A 227 -9.74 17.45 -11.15
C ARG A 227 -9.89 15.92 -11.14
N PHE A 228 -11.10 15.45 -10.86
CA PHE A 228 -11.43 14.03 -10.93
C PHE A 228 -11.28 13.50 -12.36
N LEU A 229 -10.59 12.38 -12.51
CA LEU A 229 -10.33 11.72 -13.78
C LEU A 229 -11.07 10.38 -13.89
N ASP A 230 -10.99 9.54 -12.85
CA ASP A 230 -11.54 8.19 -12.87
C ASP A 230 -11.69 7.63 -11.43
N GLN A 231 -12.36 6.48 -11.31
CA GLN A 231 -12.40 5.71 -10.07
C GLN A 231 -12.37 4.21 -10.34
N TRP A 232 -11.69 3.45 -9.47
CA TRP A 232 -11.53 2.01 -9.58
C TRP A 232 -12.00 1.28 -8.33
N LYS A 233 -12.82 0.23 -8.51
CA LYS A 233 -13.36 -0.59 -7.43
C LYS A 233 -12.78 -2.00 -7.37
N GLN A 234 -12.03 -2.42 -8.39
CA GLN A 234 -11.50 -3.77 -8.55
C GLN A 234 -10.31 -4.12 -7.64
N PHE A 235 -9.83 -3.18 -6.84
CA PHE A 235 -8.71 -3.38 -5.91
C PHE A 235 -9.16 -3.58 -4.45
N GLY A 236 -10.42 -3.90 -4.22
CA GLY A 236 -10.96 -4.13 -2.88
C GLY A 236 -11.14 -2.85 -2.06
N ARG A 237 -10.76 -2.92 -0.78
CA ARG A 237 -10.90 -1.84 0.21
C ARG A 237 -9.50 -1.28 0.54
N PRO A 238 -9.03 -0.25 -0.19
CA PRO A 238 -7.62 0.15 -0.20
C PRO A 238 -7.20 0.78 1.13
N SER A 239 -6.36 0.09 1.89
CA SER A 239 -5.68 0.62 3.07
C SER A 239 -4.33 1.24 2.72
N GLY A 240 -3.54 0.60 1.87
CA GLY A 240 -2.32 1.14 1.31
C GLY A 240 -2.34 1.08 -0.22
N VAL A 241 -1.78 2.10 -0.86
CA VAL A 241 -1.60 2.15 -2.32
C VAL A 241 -0.17 2.57 -2.61
N TYR A 242 0.54 1.77 -3.40
CA TYR A 242 1.89 2.07 -3.88
C TYR A 242 1.94 1.91 -5.39
N ILE A 243 2.64 2.80 -6.09
CA ILE A 243 2.86 2.72 -7.54
C ILE A 243 4.36 2.78 -7.81
N ASP A 244 4.88 1.78 -8.49
CA ASP A 244 6.30 1.72 -8.85
C ASP A 244 6.61 2.55 -10.12
N LYS A 245 7.91 2.72 -10.41
CA LYS A 245 8.40 3.48 -11.59
C LYS A 245 7.99 2.90 -12.94
N LYS A 246 7.40 1.69 -12.97
CA LYS A 246 6.89 1.02 -14.19
C LYS A 246 5.38 1.15 -14.32
N ASP A 247 4.74 1.90 -13.41
CA ASP A 247 3.30 2.02 -13.26
C ASP A 247 2.61 0.69 -12.90
N ASN A 248 3.30 -0.20 -12.18
CA ASN A 248 2.59 -1.26 -11.47
C ASN A 248 1.99 -0.67 -10.19
N ILE A 249 0.72 -0.97 -9.93
CA ILE A 249 0.02 -0.58 -8.72
C ILE A 249 -0.09 -1.77 -7.77
N TYR A 250 0.18 -1.52 -6.50
CA TYR A 250 0.09 -2.47 -5.40
C TYR A 250 -0.89 -1.90 -4.37
N VAL A 251 -1.92 -2.66 -4.05
CA VAL A 251 -2.99 -2.19 -3.16
C VAL A 251 -3.18 -3.19 -2.04
N ALA A 252 -2.96 -2.72 -0.82
CA ALA A 252 -3.21 -3.50 0.39
C ALA A 252 -4.69 -3.37 0.79
N ASP A 253 -5.38 -4.49 0.91
CA ASP A 253 -6.73 -4.60 1.45
C ASP A 253 -6.67 -5.29 2.82
N SER A 254 -6.78 -4.52 3.88
CA SER A 254 -6.72 -5.04 5.26
C SER A 254 -8.09 -5.38 5.84
N GLN A 255 -9.19 -5.01 5.20
CA GLN A 255 -10.50 -4.98 5.85
C GLN A 255 -11.64 -5.70 5.12
N SER A 256 -11.49 -6.06 3.83
CA SER A 256 -12.58 -6.75 3.11
C SER A 256 -12.96 -8.05 3.80
N ASN A 257 -14.26 -8.29 3.95
CA ASN A 257 -14.84 -9.51 4.51
C ASN A 257 -16.28 -9.65 4.01
N ALA A 258 -16.99 -10.70 4.46
CA ALA A 258 -18.36 -10.96 4.04
C ALA A 258 -19.38 -9.84 4.35
N LYS A 259 -19.08 -8.96 5.32
CA LYS A 259 -19.93 -7.81 5.70
C LYS A 259 -19.42 -6.51 5.09
N GLN A 260 -18.10 -6.31 5.11
CA GLN A 260 -17.46 -5.14 4.55
C GLN A 260 -16.87 -5.48 3.18
N ASN A 261 -17.37 -4.87 2.12
CA ASN A 261 -16.95 -5.10 0.74
C ASN A 261 -17.06 -6.58 0.31
N PRO A 262 -18.27 -7.18 0.36
CA PRO A 262 -18.49 -8.59 0.03
C PRO A 262 -18.02 -8.90 -1.41
N GLY A 263 -17.47 -10.11 -1.59
CA GLY A 263 -16.89 -10.54 -2.87
C GLY A 263 -15.39 -10.28 -3.01
N PHE A 264 -14.80 -9.47 -2.13
CA PHE A 264 -13.36 -9.24 -2.07
C PHE A 264 -12.72 -9.97 -0.89
N LYS A 265 -11.43 -10.27 -1.03
CA LYS A 265 -10.60 -10.91 0.01
C LYS A 265 -9.51 -9.95 0.47
N ARG A 266 -9.16 -10.05 1.75
CA ARG A 266 -7.97 -9.37 2.29
C ARG A 266 -6.71 -9.88 1.60
N GLY A 267 -5.76 -8.98 1.39
CA GLY A 267 -4.49 -9.30 0.76
C GLY A 267 -3.92 -8.15 -0.04
N ILE A 268 -3.05 -8.46 -0.98
CA ILE A 268 -2.40 -7.47 -1.82
C ILE A 268 -2.87 -7.68 -3.26
N TYR A 269 -3.56 -6.71 -3.83
CA TYR A 269 -3.92 -6.66 -5.24
C TYR A 269 -2.80 -5.99 -6.02
N ILE A 270 -2.35 -6.63 -7.09
CA ILE A 270 -1.29 -6.12 -7.96
C ILE A 270 -1.88 -5.91 -9.34
N GLY A 271 -1.56 -4.79 -9.97
CA GLY A 271 -2.13 -4.45 -11.28
C GLY A 271 -1.33 -3.39 -12.01
N SER A 272 -1.98 -2.74 -12.95
CA SER A 272 -1.42 -1.67 -13.78
C SER A 272 -2.09 -0.34 -13.44
N ALA A 273 -1.30 0.66 -13.07
CA ALA A 273 -1.78 2.02 -12.86
C ALA A 273 -2.21 2.70 -14.18
N LYS A 274 -1.89 2.14 -15.33
CA LYS A 274 -2.24 2.70 -16.64
C LYS A 274 -3.72 2.56 -16.97
N ASP A 275 -4.29 1.39 -16.62
CA ASP A 275 -5.63 0.98 -17.03
C ASP A 275 -6.45 0.27 -15.93
N GLY A 276 -5.89 0.12 -14.73
CA GLY A 276 -6.55 -0.52 -13.59
C GLY A 276 -6.68 -2.05 -13.69
N LYS A 277 -6.04 -2.70 -14.66
CA LYS A 277 -6.12 -4.15 -14.80
C LYS A 277 -5.42 -4.84 -13.62
N VAL A 278 -6.15 -5.64 -12.86
CA VAL A 278 -5.59 -6.51 -11.82
C VAL A 278 -4.90 -7.70 -12.48
N THR A 279 -3.64 -7.95 -12.14
CA THR A 279 -2.80 -9.01 -12.72
C THR A 279 -2.47 -10.12 -11.74
N ALA A 280 -2.49 -9.84 -10.43
CA ALA A 280 -2.27 -10.83 -9.38
C ALA A 280 -2.97 -10.41 -8.08
N MET A 281 -3.22 -11.39 -7.21
CA MET A 281 -3.71 -11.18 -5.85
C MET A 281 -2.94 -12.11 -4.92
N LEU A 282 -2.32 -11.54 -3.89
CA LEU A 282 -1.65 -12.25 -2.82
C LEU A 282 -2.63 -12.32 -1.65
N PRO A 283 -3.30 -13.46 -1.41
CA PRO A 283 -4.27 -13.55 -0.34
C PRO A 283 -3.57 -13.45 1.02
N PHE A 284 -4.18 -12.73 1.93
CA PHE A 284 -3.80 -12.79 3.33
C PHE A 284 -4.45 -14.03 3.94
N VAL A 285 -3.62 -14.95 4.45
CA VAL A 285 -4.09 -16.19 5.07
C VAL A 285 -4.40 -15.88 6.54
N GLU A 286 -5.68 -15.78 6.85
CA GLU A 286 -6.16 -15.64 8.23
C GLU A 286 -6.77 -16.93 8.76
N PRO A 287 -6.62 -17.20 10.07
CA PRO A 287 -7.33 -18.30 10.71
C PRO A 287 -8.86 -18.18 10.63
N ASP A 288 -9.38 -16.94 10.64
CA ASP A 288 -10.81 -16.64 10.49
C ASP A 288 -11.01 -15.50 9.46
N PRO A 289 -11.40 -15.82 8.21
CA PRO A 289 -11.64 -14.83 7.17
C PRO A 289 -12.84 -13.91 7.46
N ASN A 290 -13.67 -14.22 8.47
CA ASN A 290 -14.79 -13.40 8.89
C ASN A 290 -14.47 -12.56 10.13
N SER A 291 -13.25 -12.67 10.67
CA SER A 291 -12.85 -11.84 11.80
C SER A 291 -12.97 -10.36 11.45
N ASN A 292 -13.56 -9.56 12.35
CA ASN A 292 -13.62 -8.10 12.19
C ASN A 292 -12.30 -7.41 12.55
N ASN A 293 -11.24 -8.18 12.82
CA ASN A 293 -9.93 -7.66 13.15
C ASN A 293 -9.31 -7.04 11.90
N ASN A 294 -8.72 -5.87 12.02
CA ASN A 294 -7.87 -5.25 10.99
C ASN A 294 -6.53 -6.02 10.87
N ALA A 295 -6.62 -7.33 10.65
CA ALA A 295 -5.48 -8.23 10.70
C ALA A 295 -4.67 -8.26 9.40
N GLY A 296 -5.21 -7.66 8.33
CA GLY A 296 -4.59 -7.66 7.00
C GLY A 296 -3.38 -6.73 6.85
N ILE A 297 -2.83 -6.73 5.65
CA ILE A 297 -1.73 -5.85 5.25
C ILE A 297 -2.26 -4.43 5.08
N GLU A 298 -1.59 -3.45 5.68
CA GLU A 298 -1.94 -2.03 5.60
C GLU A 298 -0.86 -1.21 4.88
N GLY A 299 0.38 -1.23 5.36
CA GLY A 299 1.50 -0.63 4.65
C GLY A 299 1.95 -1.49 3.48
N ILE A 300 2.29 -0.87 2.34
CA ILE A 300 2.67 -1.59 1.13
C ILE A 300 3.75 -0.86 0.35
N THR A 301 4.76 -1.59 -0.13
CA THR A 301 5.74 -1.10 -1.10
C THR A 301 6.27 -2.27 -1.95
N ALA A 302 7.04 -1.95 -3.00
CA ALA A 302 7.76 -2.93 -3.78
C ALA A 302 9.16 -2.42 -4.13
N ASP A 303 10.14 -3.33 -4.16
CA ASP A 303 11.49 -2.99 -4.60
C ASP A 303 11.64 -3.05 -6.14
N ALA A 304 12.78 -2.59 -6.65
CA ALA A 304 13.07 -2.57 -8.08
C ALA A 304 13.12 -3.97 -8.73
N LEU A 305 13.25 -5.04 -7.93
CA LEU A 305 13.21 -6.44 -8.38
C LEU A 305 11.78 -6.96 -8.47
N GLY A 306 10.82 -6.20 -7.93
CA GLY A 306 9.40 -6.54 -7.88
C GLY A 306 9.04 -7.43 -6.68
N ASN A 307 9.91 -7.56 -5.67
CA ASN A 307 9.49 -8.11 -4.38
C ASN A 307 8.54 -7.12 -3.70
N VAL A 308 7.53 -7.64 -3.03
CA VAL A 308 6.51 -6.85 -2.34
C VAL A 308 6.74 -6.94 -0.84
N TYR A 309 6.53 -5.82 -0.15
CA TYR A 309 6.66 -5.73 1.31
C TYR A 309 5.36 -5.23 1.89
N GLY A 310 4.80 -6.00 2.82
CA GLY A 310 3.49 -5.73 3.41
C GLY A 310 3.55 -5.63 4.92
N GLY A 311 3.19 -4.47 5.47
CA GLY A 311 3.10 -4.23 6.90
C GLY A 311 1.77 -4.69 7.48
N GLN A 312 1.81 -5.54 8.50
CA GLN A 312 0.64 -6.04 9.19
C GLN A 312 0.43 -5.32 10.52
N THR A 313 -0.81 -4.85 10.75
CA THR A 313 -1.13 -4.08 11.95
C THR A 313 -1.35 -4.97 13.17
N THR A 314 -2.22 -5.97 13.09
CA THR A 314 -2.55 -6.85 14.22
C THR A 314 -1.49 -7.91 14.47
N GLY A 315 -0.89 -8.47 13.40
CA GLY A 315 0.20 -9.44 13.49
C GLY A 315 1.54 -8.80 13.89
N MET A 316 1.63 -7.45 13.83
CA MET A 316 2.82 -6.70 14.21
C MET A 316 4.08 -7.23 13.55
N ILE A 317 4.10 -7.29 12.22
CA ILE A 317 5.21 -7.81 11.43
C ILE A 317 5.26 -7.12 10.04
N LEU A 318 6.45 -7.03 9.48
CA LEU A 318 6.67 -6.67 8.07
C LEU A 318 6.99 -7.94 7.28
N HIS A 319 6.14 -8.28 6.32
CA HIS A 319 6.33 -9.42 5.44
C HIS A 319 7.08 -9.03 4.17
N LYS A 320 7.90 -9.96 3.67
CA LYS A 320 8.48 -9.90 2.33
C LYS A 320 7.91 -11.02 1.48
N TYR A 321 7.39 -10.66 0.32
CA TYR A 321 6.91 -11.58 -0.72
C TYR A 321 7.89 -11.50 -1.89
N ALA A 322 8.74 -12.50 -2.03
CA ALA A 322 9.70 -12.54 -3.14
C ALA A 322 9.02 -13.00 -4.42
N LYS A 323 9.32 -12.32 -5.53
CA LYS A 323 8.85 -12.66 -6.86
C LYS A 323 9.72 -13.75 -7.47
N GLY A 324 9.10 -14.84 -7.99
CA GLY A 324 9.77 -15.96 -8.63
C GLY A 324 9.48 -17.29 -7.94
N ALA A 325 9.97 -18.39 -8.51
CA ALA A 325 9.80 -19.72 -7.94
C ALA A 325 10.61 -19.86 -6.63
N VAL A 326 10.09 -20.64 -5.68
CA VAL A 326 10.84 -21.05 -4.50
C VAL A 326 12.03 -21.88 -4.98
N THR A 327 13.25 -21.34 -4.90
CA THR A 327 14.46 -22.15 -5.05
C THR A 327 14.61 -22.95 -3.77
N SER A 328 14.09 -24.20 -3.76
CA SER A 328 14.45 -25.17 -2.74
C SER A 328 15.98 -25.36 -2.81
N LYS A 329 16.69 -24.88 -1.81
CA LYS A 329 18.05 -25.42 -1.57
C LYS A 329 17.84 -26.91 -1.28
N LEU A 330 18.06 -27.75 -2.28
CA LEU A 330 18.31 -29.16 -2.05
C LEU A 330 19.53 -29.22 -1.14
N THR A 331 19.32 -29.40 0.15
CA THR A 331 20.36 -29.92 1.03
C THR A 331 20.67 -31.29 0.50
N SER A 332 21.74 -31.37 -0.28
CA SER A 332 22.38 -32.67 -0.55
C SER A 332 22.89 -33.19 0.77
N GLY A 333 22.05 -33.98 1.44
CA GLY A 333 22.50 -34.81 2.55
C GLY A 333 23.54 -35.77 2.00
N ALA A 334 24.76 -35.56 2.41
CA ALA A 334 25.82 -36.52 2.22
C ALA A 334 25.40 -37.83 2.93
N ALA A 335 25.20 -38.88 2.15
CA ALA A 335 25.13 -40.23 2.67
C ALA A 335 26.54 -40.58 3.20
N TYR A 336 26.60 -41.01 4.44
CA TYR A 336 27.63 -41.87 4.97
C TYR A 336 26.94 -43.12 5.52
#